data_0dddc9f26fba9f1993318423aa9c2d82
#
_entry.id   0dddc9f26fba9f1993318423aa9c2d82
#
_cell.length_a   1.000
_cell.length_b   1.000
_cell.length_c   1.000
_cell.angle_alpha   90.00
_cell.angle_beta   90.00
_cell.angle_gamma   90.00
#
_symmetry.space_group_name_H-M   'P 1'
#
loop_
_entity.id
_entity.type
_entity.pdbx_description
1 polymer ?
#
loop_
_entity_poly.entity_id
_entity_poly.type
_entity_poly.pdbx_seq_one_letter_code
_entity_poly.pdbx_strand_id
1 'polypeptide(L)'
;MMEGPMIQLADPRGTYPSERGQALVIVAFSMVVLLGIAALVVDLGLSWMLRRQEQNAADPGAIAAAQYIEDGDTPATRYKMHEAACFYAQQNAFFEGDNLTCDAARLAGDLEVHWPPIGPQAGDFAGRPEMVLVVIRSQHPAFFGRIFNQEVATVATGAVAARETQSANSNSLVALDPRGDPEGCGAGKTNGNGTITIEPVENPETGAPYNGGYVHINSACDEGVYDDDCGPGSGAFQLSGNAGAGIFAPHMYVHGTCQASGGTVTTPVTEGAPQIGDPLASLVGPRQEDYPAGQCPNNAGVYITMNPTWDGCTITRNTVTLTPGVYWGGWKFTGNSTVVKLQPGIYIIAGGGIGQSGQASIDTVGDGAGNPARVLIFSTDNTMDQNCAPGIGRCDQGAISLSGQGSVKLWGLDSGPWRGLLMWQDGDGSNPDAPINITGNGALNLAGTIYAPGADVMIKGNGNAIGTRLAVQIISWTWNVGGNGELLMPYDPSQLYRITQRGLVH
;
A
#
# COMPACT_ATOMS: atom_id res chain seq x y z
N MET A 1 22.89 -103.95 58.60
CA MET A 1 22.13 -103.25 59.60
C MET A 1 22.78 -101.86 59.74
N MET A 2 22.27 -100.88 59.08
CA MET A 2 22.61 -99.45 59.29
C MET A 2 21.36 -98.67 59.00
N GLU A 3 20.77 -98.18 60.08
CA GLU A 3 19.65 -97.25 60.00
C GLU A 3 20.17 -95.84 59.59
N GLY A 4 19.65 -95.31 58.53
CA GLY A 4 19.91 -93.95 58.12
C GLY A 4 18.92 -92.99 58.75
N PRO A 5 19.30 -91.78 59.11
CA PRO A 5 18.42 -90.79 59.77
C PRO A 5 17.41 -90.18 58.77
N MET A 6 16.14 -90.12 59.19
CA MET A 6 15.05 -89.41 58.52
C MET A 6 15.29 -87.91 58.59
N ILE A 7 15.39 -87.30 57.47
CA ILE A 7 15.37 -85.83 57.32
C ILE A 7 13.93 -85.36 57.44
N GLN A 8 13.58 -84.64 58.53
CA GLN A 8 12.33 -83.87 58.65
C GLN A 8 12.37 -82.68 57.72
N LEU A 9 11.52 -82.69 56.71
CA LEU A 9 11.24 -81.53 55.89
C LEU A 9 10.41 -80.49 56.73
N ALA A 10 11.03 -79.39 57.05
CA ALA A 10 10.35 -78.20 57.66
C ALA A 10 9.34 -77.64 56.67
N ASP A 11 8.09 -77.50 57.10
CA ASP A 11 6.99 -76.89 56.38
C ASP A 11 7.21 -75.37 56.30
N PRO A 12 7.41 -74.75 55.12
CA PRO A 12 7.60 -73.32 55.01
C PRO A 12 6.25 -72.62 54.91
N ARG A 13 5.38 -72.72 55.92
CA ARG A 13 4.24 -71.86 56.05
C ARG A 13 4.69 -70.55 56.72
N GLY A 14 5.43 -69.75 55.96
CA GLY A 14 5.60 -68.31 56.29
C GLY A 14 4.24 -67.65 56.30
N THR A 15 3.83 -67.24 57.48
CA THR A 15 2.68 -66.31 57.63
C THR A 15 3.06 -65.00 57.01
N TYR A 16 2.61 -64.76 55.76
CA TYR A 16 2.65 -63.41 55.18
C TYR A 16 1.69 -62.53 56.00
N PRO A 17 2.15 -61.44 56.56
CA PRO A 17 1.26 -60.48 57.20
C PRO A 17 0.27 -59.94 56.13
N SER A 18 -0.99 -59.95 56.50
CA SER A 18 -2.07 -59.52 55.59
C SER A 18 -1.98 -58.01 55.30
N GLU A 19 -1.28 -57.69 54.25
CA GLU A 19 -1.18 -56.24 53.74
C GLU A 19 -2.48 -55.75 53.12
N ARG A 20 -3.62 -56.45 53.31
CA ARG A 20 -4.90 -56.09 52.70
C ARG A 20 -5.48 -54.68 53.08
N GLY A 21 -5.07 -54.17 54.24
CA GLY A 21 -5.51 -52.85 54.69
C GLY A 21 -4.73 -51.67 54.06
N GLN A 22 -3.47 -51.88 53.76
CA GLN A 22 -2.58 -50.85 53.24
C GLN A 22 -2.85 -50.55 51.78
N ALA A 23 -3.21 -51.52 50.95
CA ALA A 23 -3.59 -51.36 49.55
C ALA A 23 -4.85 -50.47 49.40
N LEU A 24 -5.84 -50.62 50.30
CA LEU A 24 -7.07 -49.82 50.24
C LEU A 24 -6.84 -48.34 50.50
N VAL A 25 -5.93 -47.98 51.41
CA VAL A 25 -5.55 -46.62 51.70
C VAL A 25 -4.80 -46.00 50.52
N ILE A 26 -3.87 -46.77 49.91
CA ILE A 26 -3.11 -46.30 48.73
C ILE A 26 -4.07 -46.09 47.55
N VAL A 27 -5.00 -46.99 47.28
CA VAL A 27 -6.02 -46.86 46.22
C VAL A 27 -6.91 -45.63 46.47
N ALA A 28 -7.38 -45.44 47.72
CA ALA A 28 -8.20 -44.28 48.07
C ALA A 28 -7.47 -42.96 47.84
N PHE A 29 -6.20 -42.82 48.27
CA PHE A 29 -5.39 -41.65 48.02
C PHE A 29 -5.11 -41.42 46.52
N SER A 30 -4.76 -42.53 45.81
CA SER A 30 -4.53 -42.45 44.37
C SER A 30 -5.78 -41.99 43.60
N MET A 31 -6.97 -42.43 44.03
CA MET A 31 -8.24 -42.01 43.41
C MET A 31 -8.53 -40.55 43.64
N VAL A 32 -8.26 -40.00 44.81
CA VAL A 32 -8.38 -38.56 45.10
C VAL A 32 -7.42 -37.74 44.25
N VAL A 33 -6.15 -38.19 44.13
CA VAL A 33 -5.17 -37.50 43.26
C VAL A 33 -5.57 -37.55 41.81
N LEU A 34 -6.03 -38.68 41.30
CA LEU A 34 -6.49 -38.82 39.93
C LEU A 34 -7.72 -37.96 39.64
N LEU A 35 -8.68 -37.90 40.57
CA LEU A 35 -9.84 -37.01 40.47
C LEU A 35 -9.42 -35.54 40.48
N GLY A 36 -8.45 -35.16 41.31
CA GLY A 36 -7.89 -33.82 41.36
C GLY A 36 -7.21 -33.41 40.03
N ILE A 37 -6.44 -34.33 39.43
CA ILE A 37 -5.83 -34.12 38.13
C ILE A 37 -6.90 -33.97 37.01
N ALA A 38 -7.88 -34.87 37.00
CA ALA A 38 -8.97 -34.81 36.04
C ALA A 38 -9.76 -33.52 36.14
N ALA A 39 -10.03 -33.07 37.36
CA ALA A 39 -10.65 -31.81 37.65
C ALA A 39 -9.89 -30.61 37.08
N LEU A 40 -8.57 -30.55 37.31
CA LEU A 40 -7.68 -29.52 36.79
C LEU A 40 -7.66 -29.50 35.25
N VAL A 41 -7.64 -30.69 34.64
CA VAL A 41 -7.65 -30.82 33.16
C VAL A 41 -8.94 -30.22 32.56
N VAL A 42 -10.09 -30.44 33.21
CA VAL A 42 -11.38 -29.90 32.75
C VAL A 42 -11.40 -28.37 32.84
N ASP A 43 -11.02 -27.79 33.98
CA ASP A 43 -11.02 -26.33 34.16
C ASP A 43 -10.01 -25.63 33.23
N LEU A 44 -8.82 -26.20 33.09
CA LEU A 44 -7.80 -25.66 32.15
C LEU A 44 -8.23 -25.82 30.69
N GLY A 45 -8.85 -26.97 30.35
CA GLY A 45 -9.34 -27.22 29.01
C GLY A 45 -10.43 -26.23 28.60
N LEU A 46 -11.36 -25.92 29.51
CA LEU A 46 -12.39 -24.92 29.28
C LEU A 46 -11.80 -23.52 29.12
N SER A 47 -10.87 -23.13 30.00
CA SER A 47 -10.19 -21.85 29.91
C SER A 47 -9.41 -21.70 28.59
N TRP A 48 -8.81 -22.79 28.10
CA TRP A 48 -8.07 -22.79 26.82
C TRP A 48 -9.02 -22.66 25.61
N MET A 49 -10.19 -23.32 25.67
CA MET A 49 -11.21 -23.23 24.64
C MET A 49 -11.76 -21.79 24.55
N LEU A 50 -12.08 -21.18 25.69
CA LEU A 50 -12.56 -19.81 25.77
C LEU A 50 -11.52 -18.80 25.27
N ARG A 51 -10.27 -18.97 25.66
CA ARG A 51 -9.17 -18.12 25.16
C ARG A 51 -9.06 -18.16 23.63
N ARG A 52 -9.25 -19.33 23.03
CA ARG A 52 -9.25 -19.45 21.56
C ARG A 52 -10.44 -18.76 20.92
N GLN A 53 -11.62 -18.84 21.55
CA GLN A 53 -12.81 -18.14 21.08
C GLN A 53 -12.65 -16.63 21.18
N GLU A 54 -12.11 -16.12 22.29
CA GLU A 54 -11.77 -14.71 22.47
C GLU A 54 -10.76 -14.21 21.45
N GLN A 55 -9.73 -15.03 21.13
CA GLN A 55 -8.76 -14.67 20.10
C GLN A 55 -9.41 -14.55 18.72
N ASN A 56 -10.29 -15.51 18.36
CA ASN A 56 -11.03 -15.45 17.11
C ASN A 56 -11.95 -14.21 16.99
N ALA A 57 -12.32 -13.61 18.11
CA ALA A 57 -13.13 -12.39 18.15
C ALA A 57 -12.24 -11.13 18.20
N ALA A 58 -11.12 -11.18 18.93
CA ALA A 58 -10.20 -10.05 19.06
C ALA A 58 -9.44 -9.73 17.77
N ASP A 59 -8.99 -10.76 17.03
CA ASP A 59 -8.24 -10.61 15.80
C ASP A 59 -8.97 -9.78 14.73
N PRO A 60 -10.17 -10.16 14.27
CA PRO A 60 -10.90 -9.35 13.29
C PRO A 60 -11.37 -8.02 13.89
N GLY A 61 -11.64 -7.96 15.20
CA GLY A 61 -11.96 -6.73 15.90
C GLY A 61 -10.83 -5.71 15.84
N ALA A 62 -9.59 -6.15 16.05
CA ALA A 62 -8.41 -5.29 15.97
C ALA A 62 -8.17 -4.77 14.54
N ILE A 63 -8.29 -5.65 13.52
CA ILE A 63 -8.19 -5.25 12.11
C ILE A 63 -9.25 -4.21 11.76
N ALA A 64 -10.49 -4.41 12.22
CA ALA A 64 -11.58 -3.47 11.97
C ALA A 64 -11.39 -2.12 12.67
N ALA A 65 -10.90 -2.12 13.92
CA ALA A 65 -10.57 -0.89 14.64
C ALA A 65 -9.42 -0.13 13.97
N ALA A 66 -8.41 -0.82 13.47
CA ALA A 66 -7.25 -0.21 12.80
C ALA A 66 -7.61 0.65 11.58
N GLN A 67 -8.77 0.44 10.95
CA GLN A 67 -9.20 1.25 9.81
C GLN A 67 -9.41 2.74 10.15
N TYR A 68 -9.66 3.07 11.41
CA TYR A 68 -9.95 4.44 11.85
C TYR A 68 -8.73 5.20 12.38
N ILE A 69 -7.54 4.63 12.33
CA ILE A 69 -6.32 5.27 12.85
C ILE A 69 -6.04 6.63 12.16
N GLU A 70 -6.37 6.77 10.86
CA GLU A 70 -6.15 8.04 10.12
C GLU A 70 -7.22 9.12 10.38
N ASP A 71 -8.34 8.78 10.97
CA ASP A 71 -9.40 9.77 11.28
C ASP A 71 -8.99 10.76 12.39
N GLY A 72 -7.79 10.59 12.94
CA GLY A 72 -7.25 11.39 14.04
C GLY A 72 -7.80 10.96 15.42
N ASP A 73 -7.06 11.29 16.47
CA ASP A 73 -7.41 10.92 17.85
C ASP A 73 -8.50 11.85 18.39
N THR A 74 -9.75 11.49 18.13
CA THR A 74 -10.93 12.17 18.65
C THR A 74 -11.81 11.19 19.42
N PRO A 75 -12.65 11.67 20.35
CA PRO A 75 -13.64 10.80 21.01
C PRO A 75 -14.55 10.07 20.03
N ALA A 76 -14.92 10.71 18.91
CA ALA A 76 -15.74 10.10 17.87
C ALA A 76 -15.01 8.96 17.14
N THR A 77 -13.72 9.14 16.83
CA THR A 77 -12.88 8.10 16.24
C THR A 77 -12.73 6.90 17.18
N ARG A 78 -12.44 7.15 18.44
CA ARG A 78 -12.33 6.09 19.45
C ARG A 78 -13.64 5.32 19.62
N TYR A 79 -14.79 6.01 19.53
CA TYR A 79 -16.10 5.35 19.54
C TYR A 79 -16.29 4.45 18.32
N LYS A 80 -15.97 4.93 17.10
CA LYS A 80 -16.04 4.13 15.88
C LYS A 80 -15.13 2.89 15.93
N MET A 81 -13.93 3.02 16.47
CA MET A 81 -13.02 1.89 16.67
C MET A 81 -13.66 0.83 17.57
N HIS A 82 -14.27 1.28 18.67
CA HIS A 82 -14.94 0.38 19.60
C HIS A 82 -16.15 -0.32 18.96
N GLU A 83 -17.00 0.41 18.24
CA GLU A 83 -18.15 -0.13 17.52
C GLU A 83 -17.73 -1.18 16.48
N ALA A 84 -16.68 -0.90 15.71
CA ALA A 84 -16.15 -1.83 14.73
C ALA A 84 -15.60 -3.10 15.38
N ALA A 85 -14.81 -2.97 16.45
CA ALA A 85 -14.30 -4.12 17.20
C ALA A 85 -15.44 -4.97 17.78
N CYS A 86 -16.45 -4.32 18.36
CA CYS A 86 -17.60 -4.99 18.94
C CYS A 86 -18.45 -5.73 17.90
N PHE A 87 -18.68 -5.12 16.73
CA PHE A 87 -19.41 -5.76 15.64
C PHE A 87 -18.78 -7.11 15.27
N TYR A 88 -17.47 -7.15 15.10
CA TYR A 88 -16.78 -8.39 14.77
C TYR A 88 -16.68 -9.38 15.93
N ALA A 89 -16.63 -8.89 17.18
CA ALA A 89 -16.74 -9.75 18.35
C ALA A 89 -18.11 -10.47 18.41
N GLN A 90 -19.18 -9.75 18.10
CA GLN A 90 -20.53 -10.32 18.02
C GLN A 90 -20.66 -11.35 16.87
N GLN A 91 -20.10 -11.07 15.71
CA GLN A 91 -20.11 -12.00 14.57
C GLN A 91 -19.36 -13.32 14.86
N ASN A 92 -18.43 -13.30 15.78
CA ASN A 92 -17.68 -14.47 16.24
C ASN A 92 -18.23 -15.10 17.52
N ALA A 93 -19.52 -14.85 17.79
CA ALA A 93 -20.28 -15.44 18.90
C ALA A 93 -19.68 -15.20 20.31
N PHE A 94 -18.89 -14.14 20.48
CA PHE A 94 -18.34 -13.80 21.80
C PHE A 94 -19.43 -13.36 22.78
N PHE A 95 -20.50 -12.72 22.29
CA PHE A 95 -21.66 -12.26 23.07
C PHE A 95 -22.90 -13.11 22.80
N GLU A 96 -22.78 -14.42 22.63
CA GLU A 96 -23.93 -15.32 22.54
C GLU A 96 -24.61 -15.45 23.90
N GLY A 97 -25.74 -14.83 24.03
CA GLY A 97 -26.64 -14.93 25.18
C GLY A 97 -26.87 -13.60 25.89
N ASP A 98 -28.11 -13.15 25.89
CA ASP A 98 -28.66 -12.07 26.70
C ASP A 98 -28.07 -10.66 26.52
N ASN A 99 -28.57 -9.94 25.50
CA ASN A 99 -28.69 -8.46 25.48
C ASN A 99 -27.44 -7.62 25.78
N LEU A 100 -26.20 -8.15 25.65
CA LEU A 100 -25.03 -7.33 25.75
C LEU A 100 -24.88 -6.47 24.48
N THR A 101 -25.22 -5.20 24.62
CA THR A 101 -24.94 -4.20 23.59
C THR A 101 -23.45 -3.86 23.63
N CYS A 102 -22.91 -3.33 22.54
CA CYS A 102 -21.53 -2.86 22.50
C CYS A 102 -21.19 -1.84 23.60
N ASP A 103 -22.14 -0.98 23.95
CA ASP A 103 -21.99 -0.04 25.07
C ASP A 103 -21.91 -0.75 26.44
N ALA A 104 -22.70 -1.79 26.64
CA ALA A 104 -22.65 -2.57 27.88
C ALA A 104 -21.31 -3.32 28.02
N ALA A 105 -20.82 -3.94 26.97
CA ALA A 105 -19.50 -4.61 26.96
C ALA A 105 -18.35 -3.64 27.24
N ARG A 106 -18.42 -2.43 26.68
CA ARG A 106 -17.47 -1.35 26.96
C ARG A 106 -17.49 -0.90 28.41
N LEU A 107 -18.68 -0.70 28.98
CA LEU A 107 -18.85 -0.24 30.35
C LEU A 107 -18.44 -1.32 31.37
N ALA A 108 -18.63 -2.60 31.03
CA ALA A 108 -18.23 -3.72 31.86
C ALA A 108 -16.72 -4.02 31.78
N GLY A 109 -16.02 -3.50 30.77
CA GLY A 109 -14.61 -3.81 30.50
C GLY A 109 -14.43 -5.19 29.86
N ASP A 110 -15.47 -5.77 29.28
CA ASP A 110 -15.42 -7.04 28.59
C ASP A 110 -14.80 -6.90 27.19
N LEU A 111 -14.91 -5.70 26.60
CA LEU A 111 -14.25 -5.31 25.36
C LEU A 111 -13.62 -3.93 25.53
N GLU A 112 -12.30 -3.85 25.39
CA GLU A 112 -11.53 -2.61 25.48
C GLU A 112 -10.79 -2.39 24.16
N VAL A 113 -10.74 -1.14 23.70
CA VAL A 113 -9.95 -0.71 22.55
C VAL A 113 -8.96 0.36 23.01
N HIS A 114 -7.68 0.10 22.83
CA HIS A 114 -6.60 1.00 23.23
C HIS A 114 -5.86 1.48 21.99
N TRP A 115 -5.87 2.79 21.80
CA TRP A 115 -5.11 3.47 20.76
C TRP A 115 -4.40 4.71 21.35
N PRO A 116 -3.06 4.73 21.33
CA PRO A 116 -2.14 3.62 21.01
C PRO A 116 -2.27 2.43 21.97
N PRO A 117 -1.72 1.25 21.64
CA PRO A 117 -1.75 0.08 22.52
C PRO A 117 -1.14 0.37 23.88
N ILE A 118 -1.81 -0.06 24.96
CA ILE A 118 -1.32 0.05 26.35
C ILE A 118 -1.66 -1.22 27.11
N GLY A 119 -0.95 -1.45 28.22
CA GLY A 119 -1.20 -2.59 29.09
C GLY A 119 -0.40 -3.85 28.73
N PRO A 120 -0.55 -4.92 29.51
CA PRO A 120 0.28 -6.12 29.36
C PRO A 120 0.10 -6.86 28.04
N GLN A 121 -1.09 -6.76 27.42
CA GLN A 121 -1.40 -7.39 26.14
C GLN A 121 -0.80 -6.62 24.94
N ALA A 122 -0.33 -5.39 25.14
CA ALA A 122 0.35 -4.62 24.10
C ALA A 122 1.75 -5.14 23.78
N GLY A 123 2.43 -5.78 24.75
CA GLY A 123 3.78 -6.31 24.56
C GLY A 123 4.75 -5.25 24.04
N ASP A 124 5.52 -5.61 23.03
CA ASP A 124 6.52 -4.75 22.37
C ASP A 124 5.89 -3.64 21.50
N PHE A 125 4.57 -3.64 21.35
CA PHE A 125 3.82 -2.68 20.54
C PHE A 125 3.24 -1.52 21.37
N ALA A 126 3.53 -1.48 22.67
CA ALA A 126 3.02 -0.44 23.56
C ALA A 126 3.46 0.97 23.11
N GLY A 127 2.51 1.91 23.09
CA GLY A 127 2.75 3.30 22.75
C GLY A 127 2.88 3.63 21.27
N ARG A 128 2.76 2.67 20.37
CA ARG A 128 2.86 2.88 18.91
C ARG A 128 1.56 3.44 18.34
N PRO A 129 1.54 4.68 17.81
CA PRO A 129 0.31 5.34 17.34
C PRO A 129 -0.26 4.73 16.05
N GLU A 130 0.56 4.00 15.27
CA GLU A 130 0.15 3.27 14.07
C GLU A 130 -0.55 1.95 14.37
N MET A 131 -0.73 1.60 15.65
CA MET A 131 -1.28 0.34 16.08
C MET A 131 -2.43 0.52 17.05
N VAL A 132 -3.36 -0.43 17.03
CA VAL A 132 -4.50 -0.51 17.95
C VAL A 132 -4.53 -1.88 18.61
N LEU A 133 -4.81 -1.91 19.91
CA LEU A 133 -5.01 -3.13 20.68
C LEU A 133 -6.50 -3.28 21.02
N VAL A 134 -7.05 -4.44 20.72
CA VAL A 134 -8.38 -4.87 21.20
C VAL A 134 -8.19 -5.95 22.23
N VAL A 135 -8.75 -5.75 23.41
CA VAL A 135 -8.73 -6.73 24.52
C VAL A 135 -10.15 -7.21 24.75
N ILE A 136 -10.31 -8.51 24.77
CA ILE A 136 -11.58 -9.17 25.11
C ILE A 136 -11.38 -9.93 26.43
N ARG A 137 -12.36 -9.84 27.31
CA ARG A 137 -12.38 -10.54 28.60
C ARG A 137 -13.66 -11.27 28.78
N SER A 138 -13.58 -12.48 29.30
CA SER A 138 -14.72 -13.24 29.76
C SER A 138 -14.48 -13.84 31.14
N GLN A 139 -15.59 -14.06 31.83
CA GLN A 139 -15.59 -14.72 33.14
C GLN A 139 -16.43 -16.00 33.03
N HIS A 140 -15.88 -17.09 33.51
CA HIS A 140 -16.62 -18.35 33.56
C HIS A 140 -16.52 -19.00 34.94
N PRO A 141 -17.54 -19.73 35.37
CA PRO A 141 -17.48 -20.44 36.66
C PRO A 141 -16.43 -21.54 36.58
N ALA A 142 -15.57 -21.60 37.59
CA ALA A 142 -14.66 -22.70 37.78
C ALA A 142 -15.45 -23.90 38.34
N PHE A 143 -15.38 -25.07 37.70
CA PHE A 143 -16.09 -26.26 38.16
C PHE A 143 -15.43 -26.88 39.36
N PHE A 144 -14.14 -27.10 39.33
CA PHE A 144 -13.37 -27.73 40.40
C PHE A 144 -12.51 -26.69 41.16
N GLY A 145 -12.22 -25.53 40.60
CA GLY A 145 -11.53 -24.45 41.28
C GLY A 145 -12.24 -24.01 42.56
N ARG A 146 -13.56 -24.22 42.68
CA ARG A 146 -14.36 -23.96 43.89
C ARG A 146 -13.89 -24.75 45.10
N ILE A 147 -13.27 -25.93 44.93
CA ILE A 147 -12.67 -26.67 46.02
C ILE A 147 -11.49 -25.93 46.66
N PHE A 148 -10.85 -25.05 45.84
CA PHE A 148 -9.74 -24.17 46.24
C PHE A 148 -10.16 -22.75 46.49
N ASN A 149 -11.46 -22.48 46.67
CA ASN A 149 -12.05 -21.17 46.88
C ASN A 149 -11.90 -20.22 45.69
N GLN A 150 -11.74 -20.77 44.47
CA GLN A 150 -11.79 -20.03 43.21
C GLN A 150 -13.14 -20.30 42.51
N GLU A 151 -14.07 -19.35 42.66
CA GLU A 151 -15.42 -19.51 42.12
C GLU A 151 -15.51 -19.14 40.63
N VAL A 152 -14.68 -18.19 40.18
CA VAL A 152 -14.67 -17.65 38.83
C VAL A 152 -13.26 -17.63 38.27
N ALA A 153 -13.09 -18.07 37.05
CA ALA A 153 -11.88 -17.89 36.28
C ALA A 153 -12.11 -16.76 35.24
N THR A 154 -11.17 -15.84 35.13
CA THR A 154 -11.17 -14.77 34.13
C THR A 154 -10.16 -15.11 33.05
N VAL A 155 -10.60 -15.10 31.81
CA VAL A 155 -9.75 -15.19 30.63
C VAL A 155 -9.68 -13.82 30.00
N ALA A 156 -8.52 -13.41 29.54
CA ALA A 156 -8.33 -12.16 28.81
C ALA A 156 -7.38 -12.39 27.64
N THR A 157 -7.79 -11.96 26.47
CA THR A 157 -7.03 -12.12 25.23
C THR A 157 -6.93 -10.77 24.53
N GLY A 158 -5.78 -10.45 23.96
CA GLY A 158 -5.56 -9.22 23.20
C GLY A 158 -5.06 -9.52 21.80
N ALA A 159 -5.47 -8.69 20.86
CA ALA A 159 -4.97 -8.68 19.49
C ALA A 159 -4.50 -7.27 19.13
N VAL A 160 -3.30 -7.16 18.58
CA VAL A 160 -2.77 -5.90 18.07
C VAL A 160 -2.85 -5.93 16.56
N ALA A 161 -3.45 -4.90 15.98
CA ALA A 161 -3.44 -4.68 14.54
C ALA A 161 -2.72 -3.38 14.23
N ALA A 162 -1.90 -3.42 13.21
CA ALA A 162 -1.26 -2.26 12.65
C ALA A 162 -2.04 -1.78 11.41
N ARG A 163 -2.04 -0.47 11.24
CA ARG A 163 -2.25 0.16 9.96
C ARG A 163 -0.91 0.64 9.45
N GLU A 164 -0.17 -0.23 8.81
CA GLU A 164 1.04 0.16 8.13
C GLU A 164 0.71 0.74 6.75
N THR A 165 1.20 1.93 6.50
CA THR A 165 1.22 2.50 5.16
C THR A 165 2.53 2.10 4.50
N GLN A 166 2.50 1.05 3.70
CA GLN A 166 3.63 0.71 2.84
C GLN A 166 3.50 1.44 1.50
N SER A 167 4.62 1.79 0.87
CA SER A 167 4.58 2.22 -0.53
C SER A 167 3.91 1.12 -1.38
N ALA A 168 3.19 1.50 -2.43
CA ALA A 168 2.42 0.58 -3.27
C ALA A 168 3.24 -0.63 -3.75
N ASN A 169 4.50 -0.42 -3.97
CA ASN A 169 5.54 -1.43 -4.08
C ASN A 169 6.90 -0.76 -3.87
N SER A 170 7.95 -1.54 -3.72
CA SER A 170 9.32 -1.05 -3.60
C SER A 170 9.93 -0.59 -4.93
N ASN A 171 9.18 -0.64 -6.04
CA ASN A 171 9.67 -0.28 -7.36
C ASN A 171 9.45 1.21 -7.65
N SER A 172 10.44 1.86 -8.26
CA SER A 172 10.32 3.22 -8.80
C SER A 172 9.74 3.21 -10.22
N LEU A 173 10.08 2.20 -11.02
CA LEU A 173 9.59 2.06 -12.39
C LEU A 173 8.95 0.69 -12.56
N VAL A 174 7.69 0.67 -13.03
CA VAL A 174 6.94 -0.55 -13.32
C VAL A 174 6.36 -0.47 -14.71
N ALA A 175 6.67 -1.46 -15.58
CA ALA A 175 5.98 -1.68 -16.82
C ALA A 175 5.04 -2.89 -16.66
N LEU A 176 3.75 -2.65 -16.84
CA LEU A 176 2.69 -3.65 -16.62
C LEU A 176 2.39 -4.51 -17.86
N ASP A 177 2.85 -4.11 -19.08
CA ASP A 177 2.63 -4.85 -20.32
C ASP A 177 3.17 -6.27 -20.23
N PRO A 178 2.33 -7.31 -20.22
CA PRO A 178 2.78 -8.69 -20.10
C PRO A 178 3.08 -9.36 -21.45
N ARG A 179 2.89 -8.64 -22.57
CA ARG A 179 2.99 -9.24 -23.92
C ARG A 179 4.42 -9.64 -24.24
N GLY A 180 4.53 -10.67 -25.11
CA GLY A 180 5.80 -11.12 -25.70
C GLY A 180 6.12 -10.43 -27.00
N ASP A 181 6.90 -11.11 -27.84
CA ASP A 181 7.34 -10.63 -29.15
C ASP A 181 6.20 -10.45 -30.16
N PRO A 182 6.24 -9.39 -30.96
CA PRO A 182 7.09 -8.21 -30.88
C PRO A 182 6.50 -7.09 -30.01
N GLU A 183 5.23 -7.19 -29.61
CA GLU A 183 4.43 -6.10 -29.03
C GLU A 183 4.93 -5.68 -27.64
N GLY A 184 5.42 -6.62 -26.85
CA GLY A 184 5.95 -6.37 -25.52
C GLY A 184 7.40 -5.91 -25.51
N CYS A 185 8.12 -5.99 -26.60
CA CYS A 185 9.53 -5.64 -26.67
C CYS A 185 9.74 -4.13 -26.41
N GLY A 186 10.59 -3.83 -25.42
CA GLY A 186 10.84 -2.49 -24.96
C GLY A 186 9.70 -1.89 -24.15
N ALA A 187 8.98 -2.70 -23.37
CA ALA A 187 8.02 -2.20 -22.39
C ALA A 187 8.66 -1.25 -21.38
N GLY A 188 9.93 -1.51 -21.00
CA GLY A 188 10.79 -0.55 -20.32
C GLY A 188 11.85 -0.02 -21.26
N LYS A 189 11.94 1.30 -21.46
CA LYS A 189 12.94 1.92 -22.34
C LYS A 189 13.72 3.02 -21.66
N THR A 190 15.02 3.01 -21.93
CA THR A 190 15.92 4.13 -21.64
C THR A 190 16.60 4.53 -22.93
N ASN A 191 16.42 5.78 -23.35
CA ASN A 191 17.08 6.26 -24.55
C ASN A 191 17.66 7.68 -24.39
N GLY A 192 18.72 7.95 -25.13
CA GLY A 192 19.45 9.23 -25.08
C GLY A 192 20.91 9.07 -24.67
N ASN A 193 21.57 10.19 -24.35
CA ASN A 193 22.98 10.21 -23.97
C ASN A 193 23.18 10.42 -22.45
N GLY A 194 22.12 10.40 -21.69
CA GLY A 194 22.13 10.64 -20.26
C GLY A 194 22.07 9.39 -19.41
N THR A 195 22.21 9.59 -18.12
CA THR A 195 22.07 8.56 -17.11
C THR A 195 20.76 8.74 -16.33
N ILE A 196 20.16 7.62 -15.95
CA ILE A 196 19.06 7.59 -14.96
C ILE A 196 19.66 7.01 -13.69
N THR A 197 19.56 7.76 -12.59
CA THR A 197 20.06 7.33 -11.28
C THR A 197 18.87 7.26 -10.32
N ILE A 198 18.54 6.04 -9.88
CA ILE A 198 17.51 5.78 -8.89
C ILE A 198 18.21 5.46 -7.56
N GLU A 199 18.08 6.37 -6.59
CA GLU A 199 18.73 6.22 -5.29
C GLU A 199 17.71 6.29 -4.17
N PRO A 200 17.66 5.26 -3.29
CA PRO A 200 16.86 5.33 -2.07
C PRO A 200 17.38 6.44 -1.15
N VAL A 201 16.49 7.30 -0.66
CA VAL A 201 16.85 8.29 0.34
C VAL A 201 17.02 7.64 1.72
N GLU A 202 17.71 8.32 2.62
CA GLU A 202 17.86 7.85 4.00
C GLU A 202 16.50 7.93 4.74
N ASN A 203 16.16 6.86 5.43
CA ASN A 203 15.03 6.83 6.35
C ASN A 203 15.39 7.68 7.60
N PRO A 204 14.64 8.75 7.90
CA PRO A 204 14.96 9.63 9.00
C PRO A 204 14.87 8.96 10.39
N GLU A 205 14.16 7.83 10.50
CA GLU A 205 14.02 7.09 11.75
C GLU A 205 15.20 6.16 12.03
N THR A 206 15.76 5.56 10.98
CA THR A 206 16.81 4.54 11.11
C THR A 206 18.18 5.02 10.67
N GLY A 207 18.26 6.11 9.89
CA GLY A 207 19.50 6.61 9.27
C GLY A 207 20.05 5.71 8.16
N ALA A 208 19.33 4.64 7.78
CA ALA A 208 19.69 3.75 6.69
C ALA A 208 18.86 4.10 5.43
N PRO A 209 19.37 3.81 4.21
CA PRO A 209 18.56 3.97 3.00
C PRO A 209 17.29 3.12 3.06
N TYR A 210 16.20 3.63 2.50
CA TYR A 210 14.99 2.84 2.33
C TYR A 210 15.26 1.62 1.45
N ASN A 211 14.60 0.51 1.77
CA ASN A 211 14.64 -0.68 0.90
C ASN A 211 13.65 -0.47 -0.26
N GLY A 212 14.19 -0.32 -1.48
CA GLY A 212 13.38 -0.06 -2.68
C GLY A 212 14.13 0.72 -3.74
N GLY A 213 13.37 1.35 -4.65
CA GLY A 213 13.95 2.01 -5.82
C GLY A 213 14.22 1.05 -6.96
N TYR A 214 13.55 -0.11 -6.98
CA TYR A 214 13.73 -1.14 -8.00
C TYR A 214 13.04 -0.78 -9.31
N VAL A 215 13.44 -1.46 -10.36
CA VAL A 215 12.80 -1.45 -11.67
C VAL A 215 12.15 -2.80 -11.90
N HIS A 216 10.90 -2.84 -12.36
CA HIS A 216 10.19 -4.09 -12.68
C HIS A 216 9.51 -4.01 -14.04
N ILE A 217 9.71 -5.04 -14.88
CA ILE A 217 9.17 -5.10 -16.24
C ILE A 217 8.51 -6.46 -16.46
N ASN A 218 7.20 -6.44 -16.72
CA ASN A 218 6.39 -7.64 -16.88
C ASN A 218 6.48 -8.29 -18.28
N SER A 219 7.03 -7.60 -19.26
CA SER A 219 7.02 -8.07 -20.65
C SER A 219 7.76 -9.40 -20.81
N ALA A 220 7.15 -10.31 -21.57
CA ALA A 220 7.67 -11.62 -21.96
C ALA A 220 8.50 -11.58 -23.25
N CYS A 221 9.03 -10.42 -23.67
CA CYS A 221 9.86 -10.31 -24.88
C CYS A 221 11.14 -11.13 -24.70
N ASP A 222 11.41 -12.03 -25.68
CA ASP A 222 12.51 -13.00 -25.69
C ASP A 222 12.55 -13.91 -24.45
N GLU A 223 11.38 -14.27 -23.89
CA GLU A 223 11.28 -15.17 -22.74
C GLU A 223 11.97 -16.51 -22.99
N GLY A 224 12.77 -16.96 -22.02
CA GLY A 224 13.44 -18.26 -22.06
C GLY A 224 14.88 -18.24 -22.58
N VAL A 225 15.42 -17.07 -22.96
CA VAL A 225 16.81 -16.89 -23.41
C VAL A 225 17.54 -15.99 -22.42
N TYR A 226 17.56 -16.40 -21.16
CA TYR A 226 18.11 -15.58 -20.05
C TYR A 226 19.63 -15.75 -19.96
N ASP A 227 20.35 -14.62 -19.85
CA ASP A 227 21.80 -14.60 -19.66
C ASP A 227 22.27 -13.60 -18.58
N ASP A 228 21.32 -12.83 -18.00
CA ASP A 228 21.55 -11.75 -17.01
C ASP A 228 22.56 -10.66 -17.46
N ASP A 229 22.99 -10.73 -18.71
CA ASP A 229 23.98 -9.84 -19.33
C ASP A 229 23.33 -9.04 -20.44
N CYS A 230 22.57 -8.01 -20.20
CA CYS A 230 21.90 -7.18 -21.21
C CYS A 230 22.62 -7.13 -22.57
N GLY A 231 22.45 -8.19 -23.34
CA GLY A 231 23.10 -8.38 -24.63
C GLY A 231 22.49 -7.54 -25.77
N PRO A 232 23.04 -7.62 -27.01
CA PRO A 232 22.40 -7.01 -28.19
C PRO A 232 21.23 -7.88 -28.64
N GLY A 233 20.10 -7.26 -29.04
CA GLY A 233 18.93 -7.98 -29.54
C GLY A 233 17.63 -7.22 -29.31
N SER A 234 16.53 -7.95 -29.23
CA SER A 234 15.26 -7.48 -28.68
C SER A 234 15.23 -7.81 -27.19
N GLY A 235 14.46 -7.06 -26.41
CA GLY A 235 14.30 -7.35 -24.99
C GLY A 235 13.14 -6.58 -24.40
N ALA A 236 12.61 -7.10 -23.32
CA ALA A 236 11.57 -6.45 -22.54
C ALA A 236 12.06 -5.08 -21.99
N PHE A 237 13.29 -5.03 -21.53
CA PHE A 237 14.01 -3.78 -21.28
C PHE A 237 14.93 -3.44 -22.45
N GLN A 238 14.94 -2.20 -22.87
CA GLN A 238 15.83 -1.71 -23.91
C GLN A 238 16.56 -0.44 -23.49
N LEU A 239 17.89 -0.50 -23.47
CA LEU A 239 18.76 0.65 -23.35
C LEU A 239 19.34 1.00 -24.74
N SER A 240 19.06 2.20 -25.23
CA SER A 240 19.66 2.71 -26.46
C SER A 240 20.27 4.08 -26.23
N GLY A 241 21.58 4.23 -26.51
CA GLY A 241 22.27 5.50 -26.29
C GLY A 241 23.73 5.45 -26.73
N ASN A 242 24.48 6.53 -26.50
CA ASN A 242 25.92 6.56 -26.68
C ASN A 242 26.65 6.02 -25.44
N ALA A 243 27.98 5.79 -25.58
CA ALA A 243 28.81 5.43 -24.47
C ALA A 243 28.68 6.48 -23.33
N GLY A 244 28.22 6.04 -22.15
CA GLY A 244 27.90 6.90 -21.02
C GLY A 244 26.42 6.99 -20.70
N ALA A 245 25.52 6.58 -21.61
CA ALA A 245 24.13 6.35 -21.26
C ALA A 245 24.01 5.13 -20.33
N GLY A 246 23.15 5.20 -19.34
CA GLY A 246 23.02 4.11 -18.39
C GLY A 246 21.82 4.24 -17.48
N ILE A 247 21.48 3.14 -16.83
CA ILE A 247 20.54 3.10 -15.72
C ILE A 247 21.27 2.57 -14.49
N PHE A 248 21.13 3.29 -13.39
CA PHE A 248 21.66 2.98 -12.07
C PHE A 248 20.49 2.86 -11.11
N ALA A 249 20.20 1.66 -10.65
CA ALA A 249 19.17 1.37 -9.68
C ALA A 249 19.68 0.29 -8.71
N PRO A 250 19.08 0.13 -7.53
CA PRO A 250 19.46 -0.95 -6.62
C PRO A 250 19.30 -2.35 -7.24
N HIS A 251 18.26 -2.58 -8.04
CA HIS A 251 18.03 -3.82 -8.78
C HIS A 251 17.00 -3.64 -9.90
N MET A 252 17.09 -4.46 -10.95
CA MET A 252 16.10 -4.54 -12.02
C MET A 252 15.62 -5.97 -12.20
N TYR A 253 14.29 -6.16 -12.14
CA TYR A 253 13.61 -7.41 -12.38
C TYR A 253 12.92 -7.36 -13.75
N VAL A 254 13.23 -8.30 -14.62
CA VAL A 254 12.68 -8.37 -15.98
C VAL A 254 12.09 -9.76 -16.18
N HIS A 255 10.83 -9.86 -16.63
CA HIS A 255 10.22 -11.16 -16.90
C HIS A 255 10.80 -11.79 -18.18
N GLY A 256 10.89 -11.03 -19.26
CA GLY A 256 11.64 -11.42 -20.46
C GLY A 256 13.14 -11.14 -20.32
N THR A 257 13.75 -10.59 -21.35
CA THR A 257 15.19 -10.30 -21.38
C THR A 257 15.50 -8.81 -21.34
N CYS A 258 16.74 -8.51 -21.02
CA CYS A 258 17.32 -7.18 -21.01
C CYS A 258 18.18 -6.99 -22.28
N GLN A 259 18.13 -5.79 -22.88
CA GLN A 259 18.93 -5.45 -24.06
C GLN A 259 19.62 -4.10 -23.90
N ALA A 260 20.90 -4.02 -24.21
CA ALA A 260 21.65 -2.77 -24.26
C ALA A 260 22.37 -2.60 -25.60
N SER A 261 22.16 -1.47 -26.26
CA SER A 261 22.88 -1.07 -27.46
C SER A 261 23.51 0.32 -27.29
N GLY A 262 24.84 0.36 -27.15
CA GLY A 262 25.63 1.58 -27.07
C GLY A 262 25.75 2.24 -25.69
N GLY A 263 25.01 1.77 -24.69
CA GLY A 263 25.11 2.19 -23.29
C GLY A 263 25.54 1.05 -22.39
N THR A 264 25.58 1.30 -21.07
CA THR A 264 25.94 0.29 -20.07
C THR A 264 24.84 0.16 -19.01
N VAL A 265 24.35 -1.06 -18.79
CA VAL A 265 23.51 -1.39 -17.66
C VAL A 265 24.43 -1.84 -16.52
N THR A 266 24.55 -1.01 -15.49
CA THR A 266 25.36 -1.32 -14.30
C THR A 266 24.51 -1.75 -13.12
N THR A 267 23.17 -1.63 -13.25
CA THR A 267 22.19 -2.15 -12.31
C THR A 267 22.25 -3.68 -12.31
N PRO A 268 22.27 -4.34 -11.15
CA PRO A 268 22.06 -5.79 -11.09
C PRO A 268 20.72 -6.16 -11.73
N VAL A 269 20.73 -7.11 -12.66
CA VAL A 269 19.52 -7.56 -13.39
C VAL A 269 19.19 -8.99 -13.00
N THR A 270 17.92 -9.30 -12.89
CA THR A 270 17.39 -10.66 -12.84
C THR A 270 16.39 -10.82 -13.97
N GLU A 271 16.75 -11.59 -14.98
CA GLU A 271 15.86 -12.02 -16.06
C GLU A 271 15.01 -13.23 -15.62
N GLY A 272 13.87 -13.46 -16.27
CA GLY A 272 12.94 -14.51 -15.87
C GLY A 272 12.23 -14.24 -14.53
N ALA A 273 12.23 -13.00 -14.06
CA ALA A 273 11.51 -12.62 -12.86
C ALA A 273 9.98 -12.85 -13.03
N PRO A 274 9.25 -13.26 -11.99
CA PRO A 274 7.80 -13.43 -12.12
C PRO A 274 7.11 -12.10 -12.44
N GLN A 275 6.08 -12.14 -13.29
CA GLN A 275 5.22 -10.99 -13.53
C GLN A 275 4.51 -10.57 -12.23
N ILE A 276 4.35 -9.27 -12.03
CA ILE A 276 3.59 -8.72 -10.91
C ILE A 276 2.25 -8.17 -11.39
N GLY A 277 1.21 -8.33 -10.59
CA GLY A 277 -0.07 -7.66 -10.85
C GLY A 277 0.05 -6.14 -10.69
N ASP A 278 -0.91 -5.42 -11.27
CA ASP A 278 -1.01 -3.99 -11.00
C ASP A 278 -1.25 -3.73 -9.50
N PRO A 279 -0.32 -3.08 -8.81
CA PRO A 279 -0.41 -2.87 -7.37
C PRO A 279 -1.56 -1.91 -6.98
N LEU A 280 -2.09 -1.14 -7.93
CA LEU A 280 -3.15 -0.15 -7.69
C LEU A 280 -4.48 -0.53 -8.37
N ALA A 281 -4.63 -1.75 -8.90
CA ALA A 281 -5.83 -2.20 -9.61
C ALA A 281 -7.15 -2.05 -8.82
N SER A 282 -7.09 -2.02 -7.49
CA SER A 282 -8.28 -1.83 -6.64
C SER A 282 -8.62 -0.37 -6.36
N LEU A 283 -7.82 0.56 -6.86
CA LEU A 283 -8.01 1.99 -6.61
C LEU A 283 -9.21 2.52 -7.39
N VAL A 284 -10.09 3.24 -6.71
CA VAL A 284 -11.25 3.89 -7.32
C VAL A 284 -10.97 5.37 -7.50
N GLY A 285 -11.11 5.84 -8.73
CA GLY A 285 -10.88 7.24 -9.09
C GLY A 285 -11.93 8.21 -8.54
N PRO A 286 -11.60 9.50 -8.47
CA PRO A 286 -12.55 10.54 -8.10
C PRO A 286 -13.64 10.65 -9.18
N ARG A 287 -14.91 10.77 -8.76
CA ARG A 287 -16.05 10.89 -9.68
C ARG A 287 -16.29 12.35 -10.05
N GLN A 288 -16.65 12.62 -11.30
CA GLN A 288 -16.88 14.00 -11.77
C GLN A 288 -18.02 14.69 -11.02
N GLU A 289 -19.07 13.97 -10.65
CA GLU A 289 -20.24 14.48 -9.94
C GLU A 289 -19.95 14.93 -8.50
N ASP A 290 -18.89 14.46 -7.89
CA ASP A 290 -18.53 14.77 -6.50
C ASP A 290 -17.72 16.07 -6.37
N TYR A 291 -17.30 16.68 -7.50
CA TYR A 291 -16.43 17.83 -7.50
C TYR A 291 -17.07 19.05 -8.19
N PRO A 292 -16.77 20.28 -7.74
CA PRO A 292 -17.26 21.48 -8.39
C PRO A 292 -16.69 21.62 -9.80
N ALA A 293 -17.42 22.30 -10.66
CA ALA A 293 -16.93 22.71 -11.97
C ALA A 293 -15.70 23.60 -11.83
N GLY A 294 -14.66 23.31 -12.59
CA GLY A 294 -13.46 24.12 -12.67
C GLY A 294 -13.75 25.52 -13.23
N GLN A 295 -12.85 26.46 -12.96
CA GLN A 295 -12.95 27.84 -13.48
C GLN A 295 -11.80 28.12 -14.43
N CYS A 296 -12.14 28.47 -15.67
CA CYS A 296 -11.17 28.84 -16.69
C CYS A 296 -11.15 30.36 -16.91
N PRO A 297 -9.99 31.05 -16.80
CA PRO A 297 -9.90 32.45 -17.08
C PRO A 297 -9.97 32.73 -18.60
N ASN A 298 -10.81 33.65 -19.01
CA ASN A 298 -10.84 34.13 -20.39
C ASN A 298 -9.66 35.10 -20.68
N ASN A 299 -9.56 35.59 -21.92
CA ASN A 299 -8.49 36.51 -22.33
C ASN A 299 -8.48 37.87 -21.57
N ALA A 300 -9.57 38.23 -20.92
CA ALA A 300 -9.68 39.41 -20.07
C ALA A 300 -9.35 39.13 -18.60
N GLY A 301 -9.01 37.90 -18.25
CA GLY A 301 -8.71 37.48 -16.88
C GLY A 301 -9.95 37.23 -16.02
N VAL A 302 -11.13 37.18 -16.62
CA VAL A 302 -12.37 36.83 -15.91
C VAL A 302 -12.51 35.32 -15.88
N TYR A 303 -12.69 34.78 -14.69
CA TYR A 303 -12.90 33.34 -14.47
C TYR A 303 -14.33 32.93 -14.82
N ILE A 304 -14.47 31.97 -15.69
CA ILE A 304 -15.76 31.45 -16.16
C ILE A 304 -15.86 29.99 -15.71
N THR A 305 -16.97 29.66 -15.06
CA THR A 305 -17.27 28.28 -14.66
C THR A 305 -17.47 27.41 -15.89
N MET A 306 -16.73 26.31 -15.98
CA MET A 306 -16.81 25.38 -17.09
C MET A 306 -18.10 24.56 -17.03
N ASN A 307 -18.47 23.98 -18.17
CA ASN A 307 -19.57 23.01 -18.25
C ASN A 307 -19.19 21.81 -19.14
N PRO A 308 -19.91 20.69 -19.06
CA PRO A 308 -19.55 19.46 -19.76
C PRO A 308 -19.44 19.55 -21.29
N THR A 309 -20.08 20.51 -21.93
CA THR A 309 -20.08 20.67 -23.39
C THR A 309 -18.94 21.53 -23.94
N TRP A 310 -18.03 22.02 -23.07
CA TRP A 310 -16.93 22.87 -23.49
C TRP A 310 -15.76 22.11 -24.11
N ASP A 311 -15.07 22.76 -25.03
CA ASP A 311 -13.89 22.23 -25.72
C ASP A 311 -12.58 22.53 -24.96
N GLY A 312 -12.66 22.68 -23.62
CA GLY A 312 -11.51 22.82 -22.76
C GLY A 312 -11.17 24.24 -22.33
N CYS A 313 -10.17 24.33 -21.45
CA CYS A 313 -9.63 25.58 -20.92
C CYS A 313 -8.32 25.94 -21.62
N THR A 314 -8.32 27.03 -22.37
CA THR A 314 -7.14 27.52 -23.10
C THR A 314 -6.58 28.77 -22.44
N ILE A 315 -5.29 28.72 -22.02
CA ILE A 315 -4.55 29.83 -21.40
C ILE A 315 -3.32 30.13 -22.24
N THR A 316 -3.22 31.37 -22.75
CA THR A 316 -2.18 31.74 -23.72
C THR A 316 -1.23 32.84 -23.21
N ARG A 317 -1.49 33.43 -22.07
CA ARG A 317 -0.71 34.50 -21.48
C ARG A 317 -1.06 34.74 -20.02
N ASN A 318 -0.23 35.51 -19.32
CA ASN A 318 -0.36 35.92 -17.93
C ASN A 318 -0.08 34.79 -16.90
N THR A 319 0.02 35.22 -15.67
CA THR A 319 0.00 34.30 -14.52
C THR A 319 -1.45 34.11 -14.10
N VAL A 320 -1.90 32.87 -14.07
CA VAL A 320 -3.26 32.50 -13.64
C VAL A 320 -3.21 31.45 -12.54
N THR A 321 -4.21 31.46 -11.68
CA THR A 321 -4.34 30.43 -10.61
C THR A 321 -5.61 29.65 -10.87
N LEU A 322 -5.47 28.32 -11.01
CA LEU A 322 -6.62 27.41 -11.16
C LEU A 322 -6.99 26.82 -9.80
N THR A 323 -8.29 26.62 -9.61
CA THR A 323 -8.87 25.97 -8.43
C THR A 323 -9.15 24.51 -8.70
N PRO A 324 -9.10 23.61 -7.68
CA PRO A 324 -9.53 22.22 -7.82
C PRO A 324 -10.94 22.10 -8.38
N GLY A 325 -11.22 21.05 -9.15
CA GLY A 325 -12.51 20.83 -9.76
C GLY A 325 -12.44 20.08 -11.09
N VAL A 326 -13.59 19.99 -11.78
CA VAL A 326 -13.71 19.28 -13.06
C VAL A 326 -13.49 20.23 -14.22
N TYR A 327 -12.57 19.88 -15.11
CA TYR A 327 -12.21 20.61 -16.32
C TYR A 327 -12.56 19.79 -17.55
N TRP A 328 -13.73 20.02 -18.10
CA TRP A 328 -14.21 19.33 -19.31
C TRP A 328 -13.50 19.81 -20.56
N GLY A 329 -13.20 18.88 -21.49
CA GLY A 329 -12.50 19.15 -22.73
C GLY A 329 -11.01 19.47 -22.58
N GLY A 330 -10.48 19.31 -21.37
CA GLY A 330 -9.05 19.37 -21.08
C GLY A 330 -8.46 20.76 -20.92
N TRP A 331 -7.11 20.79 -20.87
CA TRP A 331 -6.30 22.03 -20.71
C TRP A 331 -5.38 22.26 -21.90
N LYS A 332 -5.24 23.53 -22.29
CA LYS A 332 -4.26 23.96 -23.29
C LYS A 332 -3.51 25.21 -22.80
N PHE A 333 -2.25 25.02 -22.43
CA PHE A 333 -1.38 26.09 -21.95
C PHE A 333 -0.30 26.38 -22.97
N THR A 334 -0.27 27.64 -23.51
CA THR A 334 0.69 28.05 -24.54
C THR A 334 1.19 29.44 -24.29
N GLY A 335 2.27 29.83 -24.94
CA GLY A 335 2.80 31.20 -24.90
C GLY A 335 4.10 31.35 -24.12
N ASN A 336 4.72 32.51 -24.25
CA ASN A 336 6.07 32.76 -23.73
C ASN A 336 6.09 33.31 -22.30
N SER A 337 4.95 33.75 -21.79
CA SER A 337 4.83 34.32 -20.42
C SER A 337 3.70 33.70 -19.61
N THR A 338 3.18 32.58 -20.07
CA THR A 338 2.09 31.89 -19.38
C THR A 338 2.65 31.14 -18.18
N VAL A 339 2.09 31.43 -17.01
CA VAL A 339 2.38 30.68 -15.77
C VAL A 339 1.05 30.23 -15.16
N VAL A 340 0.83 28.93 -15.12
CA VAL A 340 -0.36 28.35 -14.49
C VAL A 340 0.03 27.87 -13.10
N LYS A 341 -0.63 28.37 -12.07
CA LYS A 341 -0.47 27.98 -10.67
C LYS A 341 -1.67 27.17 -10.23
N LEU A 342 -1.42 26.00 -9.67
CA LEU A 342 -2.47 25.13 -9.15
C LEU A 342 -2.60 25.30 -7.64
N GLN A 343 -3.83 25.52 -7.15
CA GLN A 343 -4.14 25.46 -5.72
C GLN A 343 -4.13 24.02 -5.22
N PRO A 344 -3.99 23.75 -3.90
CA PRO A 344 -4.04 22.41 -3.37
C PRO A 344 -5.37 21.71 -3.70
N GLY A 345 -5.32 20.45 -4.13
CA GLY A 345 -6.51 19.64 -4.33
C GLY A 345 -6.50 18.79 -5.59
N ILE A 346 -7.69 18.37 -6.00
CA ILE A 346 -7.91 17.40 -7.08
C ILE A 346 -8.44 18.08 -8.31
N TYR A 347 -7.78 17.82 -9.43
CA TYR A 347 -8.11 18.32 -10.76
C TYR A 347 -8.53 17.17 -11.64
N ILE A 348 -9.81 17.09 -11.99
CA ILE A 348 -10.36 16.07 -12.88
C ILE A 348 -10.37 16.65 -14.29
N ILE A 349 -9.58 16.06 -15.18
CA ILE A 349 -9.52 16.41 -16.60
C ILE A 349 -10.43 15.46 -17.34
N ALA A 350 -11.63 15.91 -17.62
CA ALA A 350 -12.69 15.09 -18.21
C ALA A 350 -12.73 15.29 -19.73
N GLY A 351 -12.12 14.35 -20.47
CA GLY A 351 -11.91 14.46 -21.91
C GLY A 351 -10.78 15.44 -22.29
N GLY A 352 -10.32 15.38 -23.53
CA GLY A 352 -9.43 16.35 -24.16
C GLY A 352 -7.98 16.40 -23.70
N GLY A 353 -7.65 15.82 -22.55
CA GLY A 353 -6.28 15.74 -22.02
C GLY A 353 -5.66 17.08 -21.62
N ILE A 354 -4.32 17.11 -21.56
CA ILE A 354 -3.53 18.32 -21.20
C ILE A 354 -2.48 18.58 -22.27
N GLY A 355 -2.48 19.79 -22.83
CA GLY A 355 -1.45 20.28 -23.76
C GLY A 355 -0.71 21.48 -23.19
N GLN A 356 0.57 21.34 -22.83
CA GLN A 356 1.44 22.46 -22.48
C GLN A 356 2.54 22.58 -23.54
N SER A 357 2.74 23.78 -24.06
CA SER A 357 3.74 24.03 -25.10
C SER A 357 4.34 25.45 -25.02
N GLY A 358 5.41 25.68 -25.80
CA GLY A 358 6.14 26.96 -25.79
C GLY A 358 6.97 27.12 -24.52
N GLN A 359 6.87 28.30 -23.89
CA GLN A 359 7.52 28.63 -22.61
C GLN A 359 6.54 28.63 -21.44
N ALA A 360 5.31 28.14 -21.64
CA ALA A 360 4.33 28.04 -20.58
C ALA A 360 4.86 27.17 -19.42
N SER A 361 4.68 27.62 -18.20
CA SER A 361 5.10 26.91 -16.98
C SER A 361 3.90 26.50 -16.16
N ILE A 362 4.01 25.37 -15.49
CA ILE A 362 3.03 24.87 -14.53
C ILE A 362 3.73 24.79 -13.17
N ASP A 363 3.12 25.38 -12.17
CA ASP A 363 3.64 25.42 -10.79
C ASP A 363 2.49 25.26 -9.82
N THR A 364 2.77 25.11 -8.55
CA THR A 364 1.77 25.10 -7.50
C THR A 364 1.83 26.38 -6.67
N VAL A 365 0.71 26.75 -6.08
CA VAL A 365 0.67 27.86 -5.12
C VAL A 365 1.35 27.38 -3.83
N GLY A 366 2.36 28.12 -3.36
CA GLY A 366 2.96 27.82 -2.05
C GLY A 366 2.01 28.21 -0.91
N ASP A 367 2.16 27.52 0.23
CA ASP A 367 1.38 27.78 1.45
C ASP A 367 1.82 29.04 2.24
N GLY A 368 2.75 29.81 1.69
CA GLY A 368 3.34 30.98 2.36
C GLY A 368 4.46 30.62 3.34
N ALA A 369 4.59 29.38 3.76
CA ALA A 369 5.69 28.85 4.58
C ALA A 369 6.82 28.23 3.73
N GLY A 370 6.66 28.27 2.41
CA GLY A 370 7.65 27.73 1.45
C GLY A 370 7.36 26.28 1.01
N ASN A 371 6.29 25.65 1.49
CA ASN A 371 5.90 24.34 1.01
C ASN A 371 5.06 24.47 -0.27
N PRO A 372 5.26 23.55 -1.25
CA PRO A 372 4.44 23.54 -2.46
C PRO A 372 3.02 23.02 -2.16
N ALA A 373 2.04 23.52 -2.90
CA ALA A 373 0.71 22.92 -2.87
C ALA A 373 0.73 21.49 -3.41
N ARG A 374 -0.10 20.65 -2.83
CA ARG A 374 -0.24 19.23 -3.15
C ARG A 374 -1.42 19.02 -4.07
N VAL A 375 -1.22 18.35 -5.20
CA VAL A 375 -2.22 18.20 -6.24
C VAL A 375 -2.32 16.76 -6.76
N LEU A 376 -3.52 16.37 -7.18
CA LEU A 376 -3.74 15.19 -8.02
C LEU A 376 -4.33 15.69 -9.36
N ILE A 377 -3.72 15.29 -10.46
CA ILE A 377 -4.26 15.46 -11.81
C ILE A 377 -4.81 14.09 -12.23
N PHE A 378 -6.12 13.97 -12.28
CA PHE A 378 -6.83 12.76 -12.69
C PHE A 378 -7.44 12.98 -14.07
N SER A 379 -7.04 12.19 -15.06
CA SER A 379 -7.52 12.26 -16.44
C SER A 379 -8.43 11.08 -16.72
N THR A 380 -9.62 11.37 -17.27
CA THR A 380 -10.67 10.38 -17.56
C THR A 380 -11.54 10.87 -18.73
N ASP A 381 -12.43 10.03 -19.22
CA ASP A 381 -13.45 10.40 -20.20
C ASP A 381 -14.46 11.41 -19.62
N ASN A 382 -15.07 12.22 -20.50
CA ASN A 382 -16.17 13.09 -20.11
C ASN A 382 -17.49 12.30 -20.07
N THR A 383 -17.91 11.91 -18.89
CA THR A 383 -19.16 11.15 -18.67
C THR A 383 -20.38 12.03 -18.41
N MET A 384 -20.19 13.36 -18.27
CA MET A 384 -21.25 14.30 -17.95
C MET A 384 -21.89 14.96 -19.17
N ASP A 385 -21.28 14.91 -20.34
CA ASP A 385 -21.89 15.40 -21.60
C ASP A 385 -22.72 14.27 -22.24
N GLN A 386 -24.05 14.44 -22.25
CA GLN A 386 -24.98 13.47 -22.83
C GLN A 386 -24.84 13.32 -24.35
N ASN A 387 -24.14 14.24 -25.02
CA ASN A 387 -23.88 14.19 -26.46
C ASN A 387 -22.48 13.64 -26.77
N CYS A 388 -21.79 13.11 -25.78
CA CYS A 388 -20.51 12.47 -26.02
C CYS A 388 -20.66 11.15 -26.77
N ALA A 389 -19.87 11.02 -27.83
CA ALA A 389 -19.68 9.78 -28.56
C ALA A 389 -18.18 9.52 -28.73
N PRO A 390 -17.75 8.27 -28.83
CA PRO A 390 -16.35 7.93 -29.08
C PRO A 390 -15.80 8.64 -30.33
N GLY A 391 -14.57 9.14 -30.22
CA GLY A 391 -13.90 9.90 -31.28
C GLY A 391 -14.14 11.40 -31.25
N ILE A 392 -14.92 11.92 -30.30
CA ILE A 392 -15.06 13.35 -30.06
C ILE A 392 -14.02 13.79 -29.04
N GLY A 393 -12.99 14.50 -29.46
CA GLY A 393 -11.82 14.81 -28.65
C GLY A 393 -12.07 15.51 -27.31
N ARG A 394 -13.23 16.19 -27.12
CA ARG A 394 -13.62 16.73 -25.80
C ARG A 394 -14.27 15.68 -24.89
N CYS A 395 -14.64 14.54 -25.44
CA CYS A 395 -15.32 13.46 -24.76
C CYS A 395 -14.34 12.40 -24.29
N ASP A 396 -13.49 11.98 -25.19
CA ASP A 396 -12.53 10.92 -24.91
C ASP A 396 -11.36 11.46 -24.08
N GLN A 397 -10.84 10.61 -23.26
CA GLN A 397 -9.61 10.87 -22.53
C GLN A 397 -8.48 11.20 -23.51
N GLY A 398 -7.86 12.34 -23.32
CA GLY A 398 -6.76 12.78 -24.17
C GLY A 398 -5.40 12.63 -23.49
N ALA A 399 -4.33 12.73 -24.30
CA ALA A 399 -2.98 12.66 -23.81
C ALA A 399 -2.65 13.78 -22.80
N ILE A 400 -1.85 13.47 -21.80
CA ILE A 400 -1.20 14.47 -20.97
C ILE A 400 0.16 14.80 -21.60
N SER A 401 0.24 15.93 -22.30
CA SER A 401 1.44 16.37 -23.00
C SER A 401 2.02 17.62 -22.36
N LEU A 402 3.03 17.46 -21.53
CA LEU A 402 3.79 18.54 -20.90
C LEU A 402 5.09 18.71 -21.67
N SER A 403 5.06 19.57 -22.72
CA SER A 403 6.20 19.77 -23.61
C SER A 403 6.51 21.25 -23.76
N GLY A 404 7.78 21.61 -23.72
CA GLY A 404 8.17 23.01 -23.89
C GLY A 404 9.46 23.38 -23.19
N GLN A 405 9.69 24.70 -23.12
CA GLN A 405 10.85 25.28 -22.42
C GLN A 405 10.46 25.82 -21.02
N GLY A 406 9.19 25.82 -20.70
CA GLY A 406 8.67 26.19 -19.38
C GLY A 406 8.92 25.11 -18.33
N SER A 407 9.00 25.52 -17.06
CA SER A 407 9.17 24.58 -15.96
C SER A 407 7.85 23.89 -15.58
N VAL A 408 7.96 22.65 -15.09
CA VAL A 408 6.84 21.94 -14.49
C VAL A 408 7.24 21.52 -13.07
N LYS A 409 6.47 22.04 -12.09
CA LYS A 409 6.74 21.81 -10.67
C LYS A 409 5.45 21.36 -9.99
N LEU A 410 5.36 20.06 -9.68
CA LEU A 410 4.15 19.43 -9.15
C LEU A 410 4.48 18.40 -8.08
N TRP A 411 3.64 18.38 -7.03
CA TRP A 411 3.76 17.44 -5.91
C TRP A 411 2.44 16.74 -5.65
N GLY A 412 2.49 15.42 -5.51
CA GLY A 412 1.34 14.57 -5.21
C GLY A 412 0.68 14.90 -3.87
N LEU A 413 -0.55 14.46 -3.71
CA LEU A 413 -1.33 14.68 -2.49
C LEU A 413 -0.59 14.15 -1.25
N ASP A 414 -0.72 14.83 -0.12
CA ASP A 414 -0.15 14.42 1.17
C ASP A 414 -1.16 13.80 2.12
N SER A 415 -2.44 13.78 1.74
CA SER A 415 -3.54 13.32 2.57
C SER A 415 -4.69 12.74 1.74
N GLY A 416 -5.63 12.08 2.41
CA GLY A 416 -6.80 11.48 1.79
C GLY A 416 -6.54 10.13 1.10
N PRO A 417 -7.56 9.57 0.43
CA PRO A 417 -7.50 8.22 -0.17
C PRO A 417 -6.51 8.10 -1.34
N TRP A 418 -6.13 9.20 -1.95
CA TRP A 418 -5.18 9.25 -3.06
C TRP A 418 -3.84 9.88 -2.67
N ARG A 419 -3.51 9.85 -1.38
CA ARG A 419 -2.23 10.35 -0.87
C ARG A 419 -1.06 9.73 -1.63
N GLY A 420 -0.14 10.56 -2.09
CA GLY A 420 1.03 10.16 -2.86
C GLY A 420 0.80 10.12 -4.37
N LEU A 421 -0.44 10.10 -4.87
CA LEU A 421 -0.70 10.23 -6.30
C LEU A 421 -0.48 11.67 -6.77
N LEU A 422 0.22 11.80 -7.90
CA LEU A 422 0.46 13.06 -8.59
C LEU A 422 -0.34 13.16 -9.89
N MET A 423 -0.20 12.16 -10.75
CA MET A 423 -0.93 12.04 -12.00
C MET A 423 -1.54 10.65 -12.10
N TRP A 424 -2.79 10.60 -12.52
CA TRP A 424 -3.48 9.37 -12.77
C TRP A 424 -4.20 9.45 -14.10
N GLN A 425 -3.78 8.63 -15.05
CA GLN A 425 -4.48 8.39 -16.31
C GLN A 425 -5.39 7.20 -16.08
N ASP A 426 -6.71 7.44 -16.07
CA ASP A 426 -7.71 6.39 -15.91
C ASP A 426 -7.68 5.45 -17.12
N GLY A 427 -7.74 4.15 -16.89
CA GLY A 427 -7.76 3.18 -17.97
C GLY A 427 -9.19 2.89 -18.43
N ASP A 428 -9.47 2.97 -19.71
CA ASP A 428 -10.75 2.58 -20.29
C ASP A 428 -10.79 1.09 -20.71
N GLY A 429 -9.67 0.38 -20.52
CA GLY A 429 -9.47 -1.01 -20.92
C GLY A 429 -8.98 -1.18 -22.36
N SER A 430 -8.79 -0.10 -23.11
CA SER A 430 -8.02 -0.11 -24.35
C SER A 430 -6.52 0.00 -24.01
N ASN A 431 -5.68 -0.77 -24.67
CA ASN A 431 -4.23 -0.71 -24.47
C ASN A 431 -3.53 -0.57 -25.81
N PRO A 432 -2.73 0.47 -26.00
CA PRO A 432 -2.45 1.56 -25.06
C PRO A 432 -3.53 2.65 -25.05
N ASP A 433 -3.83 3.18 -23.86
CA ASP A 433 -4.63 4.40 -23.70
C ASP A 433 -3.84 5.66 -24.13
N ALA A 434 -4.48 6.83 -24.03
CA ALA A 434 -3.83 8.09 -24.36
C ALA A 434 -2.58 8.35 -23.49
N PRO A 435 -1.41 8.64 -24.07
CA PRO A 435 -0.13 8.60 -23.36
C PRO A 435 0.08 9.82 -22.44
N ILE A 436 0.97 9.63 -21.45
CA ILE A 436 1.56 10.73 -20.68
C ILE A 436 2.94 11.05 -21.24
N ASN A 437 3.11 12.24 -21.84
CA ASN A 437 4.35 12.73 -22.40
C ASN A 437 4.87 13.93 -21.63
N ILE A 438 5.94 13.77 -20.88
CA ILE A 438 6.63 14.84 -20.17
C ILE A 438 7.98 15.05 -20.85
N THR A 439 8.01 16.03 -21.78
CA THR A 439 9.21 16.24 -22.59
C THR A 439 9.52 17.73 -22.67
N GLY A 440 10.76 18.12 -22.56
CA GLY A 440 11.11 19.52 -22.71
C GLY A 440 12.50 19.89 -22.23
N ASN A 441 12.85 21.16 -22.42
CA ASN A 441 14.12 21.76 -21.99
C ASN A 441 13.97 22.53 -20.67
N GLY A 442 12.76 22.60 -20.13
CA GLY A 442 12.45 23.26 -18.85
C GLY A 442 12.84 22.38 -17.66
N ALA A 443 13.00 23.00 -16.50
CA ALA A 443 13.26 22.26 -15.26
C ALA A 443 11.99 21.46 -14.86
N LEU A 444 12.18 20.16 -14.63
CA LEU A 444 11.15 19.28 -14.10
C LEU A 444 11.43 19.05 -12.61
N ASN A 445 10.45 19.32 -11.77
CA ASN A 445 10.49 19.00 -10.35
C ASN A 445 9.16 18.34 -9.98
N LEU A 446 9.14 17.03 -10.00
CA LEU A 446 7.96 16.21 -9.77
C LEU A 446 8.20 15.32 -8.55
N ALA A 447 7.17 15.19 -7.71
CA ALA A 447 7.19 14.23 -6.61
C ALA A 447 5.82 13.56 -6.44
N GLY A 448 5.79 12.24 -6.31
CA GLY A 448 4.57 11.45 -6.17
C GLY A 448 4.49 10.29 -7.15
N THR A 449 3.37 9.60 -7.18
CA THR A 449 3.15 8.46 -8.08
C THR A 449 2.45 8.92 -9.37
N ILE A 450 3.00 8.56 -10.51
CA ILE A 450 2.38 8.64 -11.83
C ILE A 450 1.80 7.26 -12.13
N TYR A 451 0.49 7.17 -12.16
CA TYR A 451 -0.25 5.93 -12.37
C TYR A 451 -1.02 5.97 -13.68
N ALA A 452 -0.66 5.09 -14.60
CA ALA A 452 -1.21 5.04 -15.95
C ALA A 452 -1.24 3.57 -16.45
N PRO A 453 -2.08 2.70 -15.84
CA PRO A 453 -2.00 1.25 -16.03
C PRO A 453 -2.26 0.79 -17.47
N GLY A 454 -3.00 1.56 -18.26
CA GLY A 454 -3.26 1.30 -19.67
C GLY A 454 -2.45 2.16 -20.64
N ALA A 455 -1.68 3.14 -20.15
CA ALA A 455 -1.04 4.13 -21.01
C ALA A 455 0.49 4.07 -20.98
N ASP A 456 1.08 4.55 -22.08
CA ASP A 456 2.52 4.74 -22.19
C ASP A 456 2.95 6.02 -21.45
N VAL A 457 3.97 5.95 -20.61
CA VAL A 457 4.56 7.10 -19.94
C VAL A 457 5.94 7.40 -20.51
N MET A 458 6.10 8.59 -21.07
CA MET A 458 7.38 9.06 -21.59
C MET A 458 7.86 10.29 -20.81
N ILE A 459 9.04 10.20 -20.19
CA ILE A 459 9.70 11.32 -19.53
C ILE A 459 11.07 11.52 -20.15
N LYS A 460 11.26 12.66 -20.87
CA LYS A 460 12.53 13.02 -21.50
C LYS A 460 12.92 14.44 -21.16
N GLY A 461 14.09 14.60 -20.57
CA GLY A 461 14.70 15.89 -20.26
C GLY A 461 15.96 16.16 -21.10
N ASN A 462 16.24 17.42 -21.41
CA ASN A 462 17.54 17.81 -21.93
C ASN A 462 18.43 18.24 -20.75
N GLY A 463 19.49 17.51 -20.52
CA GLY A 463 20.32 17.47 -19.35
C GLY A 463 21.16 18.67 -18.96
N ASN A 464 20.82 19.87 -19.44
CA ASN A 464 21.36 21.12 -18.93
C ASN A 464 20.37 21.87 -18.00
N ALA A 465 19.21 21.28 -17.72
CA ALA A 465 18.28 21.83 -16.74
C ALA A 465 18.81 21.50 -15.33
N ILE A 466 19.64 22.38 -14.80
CA ILE A 466 20.00 22.40 -13.37
C ILE A 466 18.69 22.34 -12.56
N GLY A 467 18.48 21.25 -11.83
CA GLY A 467 17.30 21.09 -10.97
C GLY A 467 16.22 20.13 -11.46
N THR A 468 16.48 19.25 -12.44
CA THR A 468 15.58 18.15 -12.75
C THR A 468 15.65 17.10 -11.65
N ARG A 469 14.60 17.06 -10.83
CA ARG A 469 14.44 16.07 -9.76
C ARG A 469 13.10 15.36 -9.95
N LEU A 470 13.16 14.08 -10.14
CA LEU A 470 11.98 13.22 -10.29
C LEU A 470 11.87 12.28 -9.09
N ALA A 471 11.37 12.78 -7.96
CA ALA A 471 11.01 11.94 -6.83
C ALA A 471 9.67 11.23 -7.12
N VAL A 472 9.62 10.51 -8.25
CA VAL A 472 8.39 9.85 -8.74
C VAL A 472 8.52 8.34 -8.77
N GLN A 473 7.38 7.70 -8.55
CA GLN A 473 7.14 6.31 -8.94
C GLN A 473 6.31 6.32 -10.21
N ILE A 474 6.65 5.49 -11.19
CA ILE A 474 5.90 5.33 -12.43
C ILE A 474 5.36 3.91 -12.48
N ILE A 475 4.04 3.77 -12.51
CA ILE A 475 3.34 2.51 -12.75
C ILE A 475 2.50 2.71 -14.00
N SER A 476 2.91 2.07 -15.10
CA SER A 476 2.33 2.32 -16.42
C SER A 476 2.29 1.07 -17.27
N TRP A 477 1.56 1.11 -18.37
CA TRP A 477 1.58 0.04 -19.37
C TRP A 477 3.01 -0.18 -19.88
N THR A 478 3.61 0.86 -20.46
CA THR A 478 5.05 0.92 -20.76
C THR A 478 5.64 2.22 -20.25
N TRP A 479 6.95 2.28 -20.12
CA TRP A 479 7.64 3.53 -19.81
C TRP A 479 8.88 3.74 -20.67
N ASN A 480 9.14 5.02 -20.96
CA ASN A 480 10.34 5.47 -21.66
C ASN A 480 10.93 6.68 -20.95
N VAL A 481 11.95 6.46 -20.16
CA VAL A 481 12.61 7.50 -19.36
C VAL A 481 14.01 7.73 -19.89
N GLY A 482 14.39 9.00 -20.12
CA GLY A 482 15.71 9.29 -20.66
C GLY A 482 15.92 10.77 -20.98
N GLY A 483 16.96 11.04 -21.79
CA GLY A 483 17.32 12.40 -22.19
C GLY A 483 18.81 12.56 -22.43
N ASN A 484 19.29 13.82 -22.50
CA ASN A 484 20.70 14.14 -22.76
C ASN A 484 21.46 14.59 -21.50
N GLY A 485 21.11 14.11 -20.33
CA GLY A 485 21.76 14.48 -19.09
C GLY A 485 21.45 13.53 -17.96
N GLU A 486 21.94 13.85 -16.78
CA GLU A 486 21.66 13.07 -15.59
C GLU A 486 20.23 13.32 -15.11
N LEU A 487 19.43 12.26 -14.97
CA LEU A 487 18.11 12.24 -14.40
C LEU A 487 18.18 11.58 -13.02
N LEU A 488 18.06 12.39 -11.98
CA LEU A 488 18.04 11.89 -10.61
C LEU A 488 16.61 11.56 -10.18
N MET A 489 16.39 10.30 -9.81
CA MET A 489 15.11 9.78 -9.31
C MET A 489 15.29 9.27 -7.85
N PRO A 490 15.23 10.14 -6.85
CA PRO A 490 15.30 9.69 -5.47
C PRO A 490 14.07 8.86 -5.12
N TYR A 491 14.30 7.64 -4.62
CA TYR A 491 13.22 6.82 -4.10
C TYR A 491 12.93 7.22 -2.65
N ASP A 492 11.83 7.94 -2.47
CA ASP A 492 11.34 8.39 -1.18
C ASP A 492 9.90 7.87 -0.98
N PRO A 493 9.70 6.77 -0.27
CA PRO A 493 8.38 6.19 -0.08
C PRO A 493 7.42 7.12 0.67
N SER A 494 7.92 8.16 1.35
CA SER A 494 7.07 9.16 2.02
C SER A 494 6.29 10.03 1.04
N GLN A 495 6.79 10.20 -0.18
CA GLN A 495 6.20 11.01 -1.24
C GLN A 495 5.30 10.20 -2.20
N LEU A 496 5.36 8.87 -2.13
CA LEU A 496 4.69 7.97 -3.06
C LEU A 496 3.32 7.53 -2.55
N TYR A 497 2.49 7.00 -3.44
CA TYR A 497 1.24 6.38 -3.04
C TYR A 497 1.50 5.22 -2.08
N ARG A 498 0.71 5.15 -1.02
CA ARG A 498 0.85 4.13 0.00
C ARG A 498 -0.40 3.28 0.06
N ILE A 499 -0.24 1.97 -0.17
CA ILE A 499 -1.29 1.01 0.12
C ILE A 499 -1.36 0.87 1.64
N THR A 500 -2.53 1.11 2.18
CA THR A 500 -2.80 0.81 3.57
C THR A 500 -2.99 -0.69 3.71
N GLN A 501 -1.98 -1.39 4.17
CA GLN A 501 -2.11 -2.76 4.61
C GLN A 501 -2.60 -2.78 6.05
N ARG A 502 -3.61 -3.59 6.31
CA ARG A 502 -4.13 -3.85 7.65
C ARG A 502 -3.78 -5.28 7.99
N GLY A 503 -3.17 -5.50 9.12
CA GLY A 503 -2.77 -6.84 9.52
C GLY A 503 -2.59 -6.96 11.01
N LEU A 504 -2.76 -8.18 11.50
CA LEU A 504 -2.36 -8.52 12.85
C LEU A 504 -0.84 -8.49 12.94
N VAL A 505 -0.36 -7.97 14.04
CA VAL A 505 1.07 -7.96 14.39
C VAL A 505 1.26 -9.01 15.49
N HIS A 506 2.19 -9.93 15.27
CA HIS A 506 2.48 -11.04 16.19
C HIS A 506 3.85 -10.89 16.84
#